data_0dfc942e0054a0ab5a12363f351d1734
#
_entry.id   0dfc942e0054a0ab5a12363f351d1734
#
_cell.length_a   1.000
_cell.length_b   1.000
_cell.length_c   1.000
_cell.angle_alpha   90.00
_cell.angle_beta   90.00
_cell.angle_gamma   90.00
#
_symmetry.space_group_name_H-M   'P 1'
#
loop_
_entity.id
_entity.type
_entity.pdbx_description
1 polymer ?
#
loop_
_entity_poly.entity_id
_entity_poly.type
_entity_poly.pdbx_seq_one_letter_code
_entity_poly.pdbx_strand_id
1 'polypeptide(L)'
;MGLFSRLKRRSSGPFASRVPKLRWFGPLATLIALICGLYMVVTGRIDFSVFDQRAGAIAQQPTGPPVTLTTRPTTNGNKIRVATFNIQTFGNKKSSTRELEGVDVMGTIARIVSSFDLVAIQEVRSQDGTPIQRLVDLLNANGGTYTAIVSEPIGGKRYTESYAFVWDSSRISFVQNSDYVVQDNLDRMSREPMVASFQTRVPPSEGQRPFRFTLINAHTDPDEVSARDIANEINVLDDVYMRVKQWESNVSGEDDYILLGDLNVDINNLQELAMIPNLHSVAGNAPTNTRKSATYDHILLDRIASAEFTGVQGVIDWEKDLGLTQRQALLISDHMPVWAEFSIYESSRVGPVASRPTIFR
;
A
#
# COMPACT_ATOMS: atom_id res chain seq x y z
N MET A 1 25.15 -49.33 -48.15
CA MET A 1 24.94 -50.61 -47.45
C MET A 1 24.40 -50.24 -46.09
N GLY A 2 23.28 -50.55 -45.66
CA GLY A 2 22.05 -51.24 -45.91
C GLY A 2 21.07 -50.70 -44.87
N LEU A 3 19.94 -50.31 -45.18
CA LEU A 3 18.62 -50.96 -45.37
C LEU A 3 18.00 -51.57 -44.10
N PHE A 4 16.71 -51.21 -43.96
CA PHE A 4 15.58 -51.86 -43.26
C PHE A 4 15.40 -51.52 -41.77
N SER A 5 14.17 -51.34 -41.28
CA SER A 5 12.80 -51.51 -41.84
C SER A 5 11.78 -50.89 -40.87
N ARG A 6 10.68 -50.48 -41.47
CA ARG A 6 9.41 -50.09 -40.82
C ARG A 6 8.86 -51.25 -39.96
N LEU A 7 8.27 -50.90 -38.84
CA LEU A 7 7.15 -51.66 -38.29
C LEU A 7 6.06 -50.70 -37.77
N LYS A 8 4.97 -50.70 -38.54
CA LYS A 8 3.65 -50.23 -38.14
C LYS A 8 3.11 -51.14 -37.03
N ARG A 9 2.57 -50.58 -35.97
CA ARG A 9 1.55 -51.26 -35.15
C ARG A 9 0.30 -50.40 -35.09
N ARG A 10 -0.79 -51.02 -35.53
CA ARG A 10 -2.19 -50.60 -35.50
C ARG A 10 -2.67 -50.53 -34.05
N SER A 11 -3.29 -49.44 -33.69
CA SER A 11 -4.70 -49.16 -33.38
C SER A 11 -5.47 -50.26 -32.62
N SER A 12 -5.89 -49.93 -31.44
CA SER A 12 -7.19 -50.32 -30.97
C SER A 12 -7.79 -49.08 -30.28
N GLY A 13 -8.89 -48.67 -30.81
CA GLY A 13 -9.57 -47.45 -30.50
C GLY A 13 -10.48 -47.52 -29.31
N PRO A 14 -11.30 -46.51 -29.14
CA PRO A 14 -11.68 -45.98 -27.88
C PRO A 14 -13.08 -46.39 -27.47
N PHE A 15 -13.31 -46.51 -26.19
CA PHE A 15 -14.65 -46.35 -25.65
C PHE A 15 -14.78 -44.90 -25.10
N ALA A 16 -15.27 -44.03 -25.98
CA ALA A 16 -15.75 -42.73 -25.55
C ALA A 16 -17.15 -42.91 -24.95
N SER A 17 -17.26 -42.92 -23.66
CA SER A 17 -18.53 -42.74 -22.96
C SER A 17 -19.03 -41.32 -23.24
N ARG A 18 -20.07 -41.21 -24.04
CA ARG A 18 -20.84 -39.97 -24.26
C ARG A 18 -21.58 -39.65 -22.95
N VAL A 19 -21.06 -38.72 -22.18
CA VAL A 19 -21.83 -38.01 -21.15
C VAL A 19 -22.62 -36.92 -21.89
N PRO A 20 -23.95 -36.89 -21.84
CA PRO A 20 -24.73 -35.81 -22.44
C PRO A 20 -24.40 -34.52 -21.68
N LYS A 21 -23.99 -33.50 -22.43
CA LYS A 21 -23.73 -32.15 -21.89
C LYS A 21 -25.06 -31.55 -21.43
N LEU A 22 -25.31 -31.59 -20.15
CA LEU A 22 -26.46 -30.96 -19.45
C LEU A 22 -26.29 -29.43 -19.44
N ARG A 23 -26.32 -28.80 -20.63
CA ARG A 23 -26.13 -27.34 -20.79
C ARG A 23 -27.43 -26.52 -20.78
N TRP A 24 -28.60 -27.15 -20.55
CA TRP A 24 -29.91 -26.48 -20.69
C TRP A 24 -30.71 -26.33 -19.39
N PHE A 25 -30.24 -26.83 -18.25
CA PHE A 25 -30.99 -26.74 -17.01
C PHE A 25 -30.80 -25.39 -16.27
N GLY A 26 -29.75 -24.64 -16.49
CA GLY A 26 -29.52 -23.35 -15.86
C GLY A 26 -30.61 -22.31 -16.20
N PRO A 27 -30.86 -22.01 -17.48
CA PRO A 27 -31.87 -21.01 -17.88
C PRO A 27 -33.30 -21.38 -17.48
N LEU A 28 -33.62 -22.69 -17.57
CA LEU A 28 -34.97 -23.16 -17.20
C LEU A 28 -35.21 -23.10 -15.69
N ALA A 29 -34.24 -23.44 -14.87
CA ALA A 29 -34.32 -23.34 -13.43
C ALA A 29 -34.45 -21.88 -12.96
N THR A 30 -33.74 -20.96 -13.61
CA THR A 30 -33.82 -19.53 -13.35
C THR A 30 -35.19 -18.97 -13.74
N LEU A 31 -35.74 -19.38 -14.87
CA LEU A 31 -37.06 -18.96 -15.33
C LEU A 31 -38.17 -19.48 -14.38
N ILE A 32 -38.08 -20.73 -13.95
CA ILE A 32 -39.04 -21.31 -12.97
C ILE A 32 -38.94 -20.56 -11.63
N ALA A 33 -37.73 -20.24 -11.14
CA ALA A 33 -37.56 -19.47 -9.91
C ALA A 33 -38.16 -18.07 -10.03
N LEU A 34 -38.01 -17.39 -11.17
CA LEU A 34 -38.61 -16.06 -11.44
C LEU A 34 -40.15 -16.14 -11.51
N ILE A 35 -40.71 -17.15 -12.16
CA ILE A 35 -42.17 -17.35 -12.25
C ILE A 35 -42.74 -17.68 -10.87
N CYS A 36 -42.10 -18.54 -10.09
CA CYS A 36 -42.53 -18.86 -8.72
C CYS A 36 -42.43 -17.62 -7.78
N GLY A 37 -41.36 -16.82 -7.92
CA GLY A 37 -41.19 -15.58 -7.19
C GLY A 37 -42.31 -14.57 -7.53
N LEU A 38 -42.60 -14.37 -8.83
CA LEU A 38 -43.68 -13.50 -9.28
C LEU A 38 -45.06 -13.98 -8.82
N TYR A 39 -45.32 -15.30 -8.87
CA TYR A 39 -46.54 -15.91 -8.36
C TYR A 39 -46.74 -15.66 -6.84
N MET A 40 -45.67 -15.77 -6.08
CA MET A 40 -45.71 -15.54 -4.62
C MET A 40 -45.99 -14.07 -4.29
N VAL A 41 -45.45 -13.11 -5.10
CA VAL A 41 -45.74 -11.70 -4.97
C VAL A 41 -47.16 -11.37 -5.34
N VAL A 42 -47.68 -11.86 -6.48
CA VAL A 42 -49.05 -11.62 -6.94
C VAL A 42 -50.10 -12.23 -6.06
N THR A 43 -49.79 -13.37 -5.39
CA THR A 43 -50.72 -14.03 -4.46
C THR A 43 -50.63 -13.50 -3.01
N GLY A 44 -49.83 -12.44 -2.76
CA GLY A 44 -49.70 -11.85 -1.42
C GLY A 44 -49.00 -12.73 -0.41
N ARG A 45 -48.31 -13.79 -0.86
CA ARG A 45 -47.55 -14.68 0.02
C ARG A 45 -46.18 -14.16 0.42
N ILE A 46 -45.72 -13.10 -0.27
CA ILE A 46 -44.53 -12.32 0.11
C ILE A 46 -45.00 -10.87 0.24
N ASP A 47 -44.99 -10.37 1.45
CA ASP A 47 -45.32 -8.97 1.75
C ASP A 47 -44.03 -8.14 1.76
N PHE A 48 -43.89 -7.24 0.80
CA PHE A 48 -42.75 -6.33 0.70
C PHE A 48 -42.86 -5.10 1.62
N SER A 49 -43.99 -4.90 2.30
CA SER A 49 -44.17 -3.78 3.24
C SER A 49 -43.14 -3.80 4.39
N VAL A 50 -42.61 -5.00 4.73
CA VAL A 50 -41.54 -5.18 5.72
C VAL A 50 -40.19 -4.61 5.24
N PHE A 51 -39.97 -4.55 3.92
CA PHE A 51 -38.76 -3.95 3.36
C PHE A 51 -38.85 -2.42 3.28
N ASP A 52 -40.04 -1.89 3.05
CA ASP A 52 -40.28 -0.43 3.03
C ASP A 52 -40.16 0.17 4.44
N GLN A 53 -40.60 -0.54 5.48
CA GLN A 53 -40.43 -0.08 6.86
C GLN A 53 -38.94 -0.10 7.31
N ARG A 54 -38.10 -0.99 6.75
CA ARG A 54 -36.66 -0.97 7.01
C ARG A 54 -35.94 0.09 6.20
N ALA A 55 -36.39 0.42 5.01
CA ALA A 55 -35.85 1.53 4.21
C ALA A 55 -36.12 2.89 4.87
N GLY A 56 -37.30 3.07 5.48
CA GLY A 56 -37.64 4.28 6.24
C GLY A 56 -36.88 4.44 7.58
N ALA A 57 -36.40 3.35 8.16
CA ALA A 57 -35.61 3.39 9.41
C ALA A 57 -34.12 3.66 9.21
N ILE A 58 -33.60 3.60 7.97
CA ILE A 58 -32.18 3.84 7.65
C ILE A 58 -31.92 5.31 7.27
N ALA A 59 -32.97 6.11 7.10
CA ALA A 59 -32.87 7.54 6.75
C ALA A 59 -32.79 8.49 7.97
N GLN A 60 -32.38 8.00 9.14
CA GLN A 60 -31.91 8.91 10.19
C GLN A 60 -30.44 9.20 9.93
N GLN A 61 -30.16 10.39 9.35
CA GLN A 61 -28.82 10.97 9.34
C GLN A 61 -28.24 10.89 10.74
N PRO A 62 -26.98 10.43 10.91
CA PRO A 62 -26.28 10.61 12.16
C PRO A 62 -26.10 12.12 12.35
N THR A 63 -26.95 12.73 13.21
CA THR A 63 -26.76 14.10 13.70
C THR A 63 -25.68 14.09 14.79
N GLY A 64 -24.51 13.53 14.48
CA GLY A 64 -23.30 13.79 15.22
C GLY A 64 -22.62 15.02 14.62
N PRO A 65 -21.99 15.90 15.41
CA PRO A 65 -21.15 16.96 14.84
C PRO A 65 -20.15 16.30 13.89
N PRO A 66 -19.82 16.94 12.74
CA PRO A 66 -18.80 16.42 11.85
C PRO A 66 -17.55 16.15 12.71
N VAL A 67 -17.06 14.91 12.70
CA VAL A 67 -15.81 14.58 13.37
C VAL A 67 -14.75 15.41 12.68
N THR A 68 -14.44 16.53 13.29
CA THR A 68 -13.30 17.32 12.89
C THR A 68 -12.12 16.44 13.23
N LEU A 69 -11.52 15.81 12.21
CA LEU A 69 -10.11 15.46 12.34
C LEU A 69 -9.46 16.78 12.69
N THR A 70 -9.11 16.93 13.96
CA THR A 70 -8.38 18.09 14.42
C THR A 70 -7.26 18.29 13.43
N THR A 71 -7.32 19.44 12.75
CA THR A 71 -6.19 20.03 12.06
C THR A 71 -4.91 19.41 12.57
N ARG A 72 -4.18 18.72 11.67
CA ARG A 72 -2.86 18.10 11.86
C ARG A 72 -2.52 18.02 13.35
N PRO A 73 -2.53 16.84 13.99
CA PRO A 73 -2.13 16.78 15.40
C PRO A 73 -0.83 17.54 15.46
N THR A 74 -0.77 18.60 16.27
CA THR A 74 0.43 19.43 16.34
C THR A 74 1.56 18.48 16.71
N THR A 75 2.24 17.94 15.68
CA THR A 75 3.52 17.31 15.89
C THR A 75 4.33 18.39 16.57
N ASN A 76 4.78 18.17 17.79
CA ASN A 76 5.81 19.01 18.37
C ASN A 76 6.80 19.27 17.25
N GLY A 77 7.13 20.54 16.94
CA GLY A 77 7.87 20.92 15.74
C GLY A 77 9.12 20.06 15.41
N ASN A 78 9.52 19.21 16.35
CA ASN A 78 10.70 18.34 16.32
C ASN A 78 10.44 16.91 15.82
N LYS A 79 9.28 16.62 15.20
CA LYS A 79 8.93 15.29 14.72
C LYS A 79 8.24 15.34 13.38
N ILE A 80 8.40 14.29 12.57
CA ILE A 80 7.68 14.08 11.32
C ILE A 80 6.93 12.74 11.37
N ARG A 81 5.88 12.62 10.55
CA ARG A 81 5.14 11.38 10.32
C ARG A 81 5.27 10.97 8.87
N VAL A 82 5.75 9.75 8.69
CA VAL A 82 5.84 9.08 7.37
C VAL A 82 4.78 7.99 7.33
N ALA A 83 4.04 7.93 6.22
CA ALA A 83 2.98 6.93 6.03
C ALA A 83 3.12 6.19 4.70
N THR A 84 2.51 5.00 4.64
CA THR A 84 2.19 4.29 3.41
C THR A 84 0.69 4.17 3.25
N PHE A 85 0.19 4.29 2.03
CA PHE A 85 -1.23 4.23 1.73
C PHE A 85 -1.49 3.65 0.33
N ASN A 86 -1.93 2.41 0.26
CA ASN A 86 -2.52 1.89 -0.96
C ASN A 86 -3.91 2.53 -1.13
N ILE A 87 -4.04 3.43 -2.11
CA ILE A 87 -5.32 4.04 -2.47
C ILE A 87 -5.92 3.24 -3.62
N GLN A 88 -6.66 2.18 -3.29
CA GLN A 88 -7.24 1.25 -4.26
C GLN A 88 -7.65 1.92 -5.58
N THR A 89 -7.00 1.53 -6.68
CA THR A 89 -7.31 2.01 -8.03
C THR A 89 -7.37 3.55 -8.11
N PHE A 90 -6.31 4.24 -7.64
CA PHE A 90 -6.24 5.69 -7.60
C PHE A 90 -6.01 6.27 -9.00
N GLY A 91 -7.08 6.26 -9.79
CA GLY A 91 -7.10 6.76 -11.16
C GLY A 91 -7.93 8.03 -11.33
N ASN A 92 -8.11 8.44 -12.59
CA ASN A 92 -8.83 9.65 -12.94
C ASN A 92 -10.28 9.67 -12.41
N LYS A 93 -10.96 8.52 -12.40
CA LYS A 93 -12.32 8.42 -11.88
C LYS A 93 -12.36 8.72 -10.37
N LYS A 94 -11.56 8.01 -9.57
CA LYS A 94 -11.54 8.21 -8.11
C LYS A 94 -11.09 9.61 -7.74
N SER A 95 -10.03 10.13 -8.36
CA SER A 95 -9.49 11.47 -8.08
C SER A 95 -10.42 12.62 -8.50
N SER A 96 -11.39 12.39 -9.36
CA SER A 96 -12.42 13.37 -9.72
C SER A 96 -13.73 13.22 -8.95
N THR A 97 -13.90 12.15 -8.16
CA THR A 97 -15.11 11.89 -7.38
C THR A 97 -15.11 12.79 -6.14
N ARG A 98 -16.07 13.73 -6.10
CA ARG A 98 -16.27 14.62 -4.95
C ARG A 98 -17.14 13.94 -3.91
N GLU A 99 -18.34 13.53 -4.28
CA GLU A 99 -19.29 12.91 -3.37
C GLU A 99 -19.83 11.59 -3.94
N LEU A 100 -19.79 10.55 -3.13
CA LEU A 100 -20.35 9.24 -3.42
C LEU A 100 -20.91 8.64 -2.13
N GLU A 101 -22.19 8.27 -2.12
CA GLU A 101 -22.89 7.71 -0.96
C GLU A 101 -22.73 8.56 0.33
N GLY A 102 -22.75 9.90 0.19
CA GLY A 102 -22.60 10.84 1.31
C GLY A 102 -21.14 10.99 1.81
N VAL A 103 -20.17 10.50 1.05
CA VAL A 103 -18.74 10.65 1.37
C VAL A 103 -18.06 11.53 0.32
N ASP A 104 -17.39 12.58 0.77
CA ASP A 104 -16.44 13.31 -0.07
C ASP A 104 -15.16 12.47 -0.19
N VAL A 105 -15.09 11.64 -1.24
CA VAL A 105 -14.01 10.67 -1.43
C VAL A 105 -12.66 11.38 -1.54
N MET A 106 -12.54 12.35 -2.44
CA MET A 106 -11.27 13.03 -2.67
C MET A 106 -10.88 13.95 -1.52
N GLY A 107 -11.84 14.64 -0.91
CA GLY A 107 -11.62 15.45 0.28
C GLY A 107 -11.19 14.60 1.49
N THR A 108 -11.73 13.39 1.63
CA THR A 108 -11.31 12.46 2.69
C THR A 108 -9.89 11.95 2.45
N ILE A 109 -9.53 11.58 1.21
CA ILE A 109 -8.15 11.20 0.87
C ILE A 109 -7.19 12.37 1.20
N ALA A 110 -7.50 13.59 0.76
CA ALA A 110 -6.67 14.76 1.04
C ALA A 110 -6.54 15.03 2.55
N ARG A 111 -7.62 14.91 3.32
CA ARG A 111 -7.60 15.06 4.78
C ARG A 111 -6.72 14.03 5.47
N ILE A 112 -6.73 12.78 5.00
CA ILE A 112 -5.86 11.73 5.52
C ILE A 112 -4.39 12.06 5.21
N VAL A 113 -4.10 12.36 3.94
CA VAL A 113 -2.72 12.68 3.51
C VAL A 113 -2.19 13.91 4.25
N SER A 114 -3.04 14.92 4.51
CA SER A 114 -2.66 16.12 5.27
C SER A 114 -2.29 15.86 6.74
N SER A 115 -2.59 14.66 7.26
CA SER A 115 -2.20 14.26 8.63
C SER A 115 -0.74 13.84 8.74
N PHE A 116 -0.04 13.72 7.61
CA PHE A 116 1.33 13.23 7.51
C PHE A 116 2.24 14.25 6.83
N ASP A 117 3.53 14.15 7.14
CA ASP A 117 4.56 14.98 6.52
C ASP A 117 5.04 14.39 5.18
N LEU A 118 4.96 13.06 5.05
CA LEU A 118 5.23 12.32 3.82
C LEU A 118 4.35 11.07 3.73
N VAL A 119 3.81 10.80 2.54
CA VAL A 119 3.03 9.59 2.25
C VAL A 119 3.58 8.92 0.99
N ALA A 120 3.89 7.64 1.10
CA ALA A 120 4.13 6.77 -0.05
C ALA A 120 2.78 6.18 -0.49
N ILE A 121 2.46 6.33 -1.77
CA ILE A 121 1.17 5.93 -2.34
C ILE A 121 1.41 4.82 -3.37
N GLN A 122 0.59 3.77 -3.32
CA GLN A 122 0.51 2.67 -4.28
C GLN A 122 -0.79 2.76 -5.07
N GLU A 123 -0.87 1.98 -6.14
CA GLU A 123 -2.02 1.89 -7.06
C GLU A 123 -2.38 3.20 -7.78
N VAL A 124 -1.42 4.05 -8.07
CA VAL A 124 -1.67 5.23 -8.92
C VAL A 124 -1.91 4.75 -10.35
N ARG A 125 -3.18 4.76 -10.78
CA ARG A 125 -3.65 4.23 -12.08
C ARG A 125 -3.81 5.37 -13.09
N SER A 126 -2.68 5.94 -13.52
CA SER A 126 -2.63 7.02 -14.49
C SER A 126 -1.29 7.04 -15.20
N GLN A 127 -1.30 7.34 -16.49
CA GLN A 127 -0.06 7.47 -17.28
C GLN A 127 0.59 8.86 -17.15
N ASP A 128 -0.15 9.84 -16.68
CA ASP A 128 0.25 11.25 -16.66
C ASP A 128 0.34 11.86 -15.24
N GLY A 129 0.16 11.03 -14.20
CA GLY A 129 0.21 11.50 -12.80
C GLY A 129 -0.96 12.40 -12.37
N THR A 130 -1.96 12.61 -13.23
CA THR A 130 -3.11 13.50 -12.95
C THR A 130 -3.79 13.26 -11.59
N PRO A 131 -4.01 12.02 -11.11
CA PRO A 131 -4.61 11.79 -9.79
C PRO A 131 -3.80 12.39 -8.65
N ILE A 132 -2.47 12.26 -8.71
CA ILE A 132 -1.56 12.82 -7.70
C ILE A 132 -1.53 14.34 -7.79
N GLN A 133 -1.52 14.92 -9.01
CA GLN A 133 -1.56 16.38 -9.16
C GLN A 133 -2.84 16.96 -8.55
N ARG A 134 -4.01 16.34 -8.80
CA ARG A 134 -5.29 16.75 -8.19
C ARG A 134 -5.27 16.68 -6.66
N LEU A 135 -4.61 15.65 -6.11
CA LEU A 135 -4.44 15.51 -4.67
C LEU A 135 -3.58 16.66 -4.11
N VAL A 136 -2.43 16.94 -4.73
CA VAL A 136 -1.54 18.03 -4.34
C VAL A 136 -2.25 19.39 -4.46
N ASP A 137 -2.98 19.64 -5.54
CA ASP A 137 -3.74 20.87 -5.74
C ASP A 137 -4.78 21.05 -4.61
N LEU A 138 -5.50 19.99 -4.23
CA LEU A 138 -6.49 20.04 -3.17
C LEU A 138 -5.86 20.25 -1.79
N LEU A 139 -4.72 19.58 -1.50
CA LEU A 139 -3.96 19.78 -0.28
C LEU A 139 -3.49 21.23 -0.14
N ASN A 140 -3.00 21.83 -1.22
CA ASN A 140 -2.49 23.19 -1.25
C ASN A 140 -3.61 24.22 -1.23
N ALA A 141 -4.75 23.95 -1.87
CA ALA A 141 -5.95 24.77 -1.75
C ALA A 141 -6.48 24.84 -0.31
N ASN A 142 -6.21 23.81 0.50
CA ASN A 142 -6.55 23.76 1.92
C ASN A 142 -5.45 24.35 2.84
N GLY A 143 -4.48 25.07 2.28
CA GLY A 143 -3.42 25.76 3.04
C GLY A 143 -2.17 24.95 3.30
N GLY A 144 -2.02 23.79 2.66
CA GLY A 144 -0.78 22.97 2.69
C GLY A 144 0.31 23.52 1.76
N THR A 145 1.49 22.91 1.84
CA THR A 145 2.63 23.17 0.96
C THR A 145 3.16 21.85 0.40
N TYR A 146 2.23 21.02 -0.10
CA TYR A 146 2.56 19.71 -0.59
C TYR A 146 3.11 19.73 -2.02
N THR A 147 3.98 18.78 -2.29
CA THR A 147 4.49 18.46 -3.62
C THR A 147 4.62 16.94 -3.76
N ALA A 148 4.89 16.46 -4.96
CA ALA A 148 5.00 15.03 -5.22
C ALA A 148 6.02 14.69 -6.30
N ILE A 149 6.48 13.44 -6.26
CA ILE A 149 7.11 12.73 -7.38
C ILE A 149 6.29 11.48 -7.68
N VAL A 150 6.24 11.10 -8.94
CA VAL A 150 5.49 9.93 -9.44
C VAL A 150 6.43 9.12 -10.33
N SER A 151 6.46 7.81 -10.15
CA SER A 151 7.25 6.93 -11.02
C SER A 151 6.64 6.86 -12.43
N GLU A 152 7.45 6.46 -13.41
CA GLU A 152 6.90 5.92 -14.64
C GLU A 152 5.95 4.76 -14.33
N PRO A 153 4.95 4.49 -15.21
CA PRO A 153 4.07 3.36 -15.05
C PRO A 153 4.83 2.02 -15.10
N ILE A 154 4.59 1.18 -14.10
CA ILE A 154 5.29 -0.08 -13.84
C ILE A 154 4.28 -1.23 -13.88
N GLY A 155 4.74 -2.43 -14.21
CA GLY A 155 3.93 -3.64 -14.27
C GLY A 155 3.61 -4.11 -15.67
N GLY A 156 2.99 -5.29 -15.75
CA GLY A 156 2.67 -5.95 -17.01
C GLY A 156 1.51 -5.31 -17.77
N LYS A 157 1.28 -5.75 -19.01
CA LYS A 157 0.28 -5.18 -19.95
C LYS A 157 -1.15 -5.10 -19.42
N ARG A 158 -1.50 -5.86 -18.39
CA ARG A 158 -2.87 -5.90 -17.83
C ARG A 158 -3.06 -5.01 -16.61
N TYR A 159 -2.00 -4.82 -15.83
CA TYR A 159 -2.04 -4.09 -14.58
C TYR A 159 -0.80 -3.20 -14.49
N THR A 160 -0.95 -1.99 -14.98
CA THR A 160 0.08 -0.96 -14.88
C THR A 160 -0.32 0.03 -13.81
N GLU A 161 0.59 0.34 -12.91
CA GLU A 161 0.43 1.38 -11.91
C GLU A 161 1.71 2.19 -11.75
N SER A 162 1.61 3.34 -11.11
CA SER A 162 2.75 4.11 -10.66
C SER A 162 2.78 4.19 -9.16
N TYR A 163 3.96 4.39 -8.61
CA TYR A 163 4.15 4.80 -7.22
C TYR A 163 4.23 6.32 -7.14
N ALA A 164 3.88 6.86 -5.98
CA ALA A 164 4.09 8.25 -5.71
C ALA A 164 4.60 8.47 -4.28
N PHE A 165 5.38 9.55 -4.11
CA PHE A 165 5.62 10.16 -2.81
C PHE A 165 5.01 11.55 -2.81
N VAL A 166 4.21 11.84 -1.80
CA VAL A 166 3.57 13.15 -1.56
C VAL A 166 4.05 13.67 -0.21
N TRP A 167 4.63 14.88 -0.16
CA TRP A 167 5.18 15.41 1.09
C TRP A 167 4.95 16.90 1.25
N ASP A 168 4.92 17.35 2.51
CA ASP A 168 4.91 18.77 2.86
C ASP A 168 6.30 19.39 2.66
N SER A 169 6.45 20.17 1.61
CA SER A 169 7.72 20.78 1.21
C SER A 169 8.24 21.83 2.21
N SER A 170 7.42 22.29 3.15
CA SER A 170 7.88 23.16 4.23
C SER A 170 8.63 22.40 5.34
N ARG A 171 8.43 21.08 5.43
CA ARG A 171 9.01 20.22 6.48
C ARG A 171 10.02 19.22 5.99
N ILE A 172 9.85 18.77 4.76
CA ILE A 172 10.71 17.75 4.12
C ILE A 172 11.19 18.26 2.78
N SER A 173 12.45 18.05 2.46
CA SER A 173 13.04 18.26 1.15
C SER A 173 13.35 16.93 0.48
N PHE A 174 13.04 16.83 -0.78
CA PHE A 174 13.49 15.75 -1.63
C PHE A 174 14.97 15.93 -1.99
N VAL A 175 15.75 14.86 -1.93
CA VAL A 175 17.15 14.85 -2.38
C VAL A 175 17.15 14.72 -3.91
N GLN A 176 17.55 15.76 -4.59
CA GLN A 176 17.50 15.83 -6.06
C GLN A 176 18.25 14.67 -6.72
N ASN A 177 17.62 14.05 -7.73
CA ASN A 177 18.14 12.93 -8.50
C ASN A 177 18.39 11.65 -7.67
N SER A 178 17.68 11.47 -6.55
CA SER A 178 17.72 10.26 -5.75
C SER A 178 16.58 9.28 -6.06
N ASP A 179 15.65 9.69 -6.93
CA ASP A 179 14.50 8.86 -7.28
C ASP A 179 14.84 7.94 -8.46
N TYR A 180 14.48 6.69 -8.30
CA TYR A 180 14.56 5.68 -9.36
C TYR A 180 13.62 4.51 -9.09
N VAL A 181 13.30 3.78 -10.15
CA VAL A 181 12.65 2.46 -10.07
C VAL A 181 13.75 1.41 -10.11
N VAL A 182 13.68 0.42 -9.22
CA VAL A 182 14.64 -0.67 -9.15
C VAL A 182 14.65 -1.43 -10.48
N GLN A 183 15.84 -1.73 -10.99
CA GLN A 183 15.96 -2.54 -12.21
C GLN A 183 15.95 -4.03 -11.88
N ASP A 184 14.93 -4.73 -12.30
CA ASP A 184 14.84 -6.19 -12.22
C ASP A 184 15.02 -6.84 -13.61
N ASN A 185 16.28 -7.06 -14.00
CA ASN A 185 16.63 -7.64 -15.30
C ASN A 185 16.16 -9.11 -15.46
N LEU A 186 15.72 -9.75 -14.40
CA LEU A 186 15.25 -11.13 -14.38
C LEU A 186 13.72 -11.23 -14.37
N ASP A 187 13.02 -10.07 -14.33
CA ASP A 187 11.55 -9.99 -14.33
C ASP A 187 10.92 -10.86 -13.21
N ARG A 188 11.48 -10.73 -11.99
CA ARG A 188 11.06 -11.51 -10.82
C ARG A 188 9.99 -10.80 -9.99
N MET A 189 9.77 -9.52 -10.27
CA MET A 189 8.75 -8.68 -9.62
C MET A 189 7.72 -8.22 -10.64
N SER A 190 6.46 -8.33 -10.30
CA SER A 190 5.36 -7.81 -11.12
C SER A 190 5.40 -6.28 -11.19
N ARG A 191 5.93 -5.64 -10.14
CA ARG A 191 6.08 -4.19 -9.99
C ARG A 191 7.34 -3.89 -9.22
N GLU A 192 8.33 -3.35 -9.89
CA GLU A 192 9.60 -2.97 -9.27
C GLU A 192 9.43 -1.78 -8.33
N PRO A 193 10.00 -1.83 -7.12
CA PRO A 193 9.88 -0.76 -6.14
C PRO A 193 10.46 0.59 -6.61
N MET A 194 9.82 1.68 -6.18
CA MET A 194 10.34 3.03 -6.34
C MET A 194 11.15 3.43 -5.12
N VAL A 195 12.35 3.92 -5.34
CA VAL A 195 13.27 4.43 -4.30
C VAL A 195 13.35 5.95 -4.40
N ALA A 196 13.41 6.64 -3.25
CA ALA A 196 13.71 8.07 -3.20
C ALA A 196 14.24 8.46 -1.82
N SER A 197 15.16 9.43 -1.77
CA SER A 197 15.74 9.93 -0.52
C SER A 197 15.17 11.30 -0.17
N PHE A 198 14.98 11.52 1.12
CA PHE A 198 14.41 12.72 1.70
C PHE A 198 15.23 13.20 2.87
N GLN A 199 15.04 14.47 3.24
CA GLN A 199 15.68 15.08 4.39
C GLN A 199 14.72 16.07 5.07
N THR A 200 14.70 16.10 6.39
CA THR A 200 13.90 17.08 7.13
C THR A 200 14.44 18.49 6.95
N ARG A 201 13.53 19.48 6.92
CA ARG A 201 13.87 20.90 6.92
C ARG A 201 13.90 21.42 8.35
N VAL A 202 15.09 21.51 8.89
CA VAL A 202 15.29 22.02 10.25
C VAL A 202 16.24 23.21 10.24
N PRO A 203 16.07 24.19 11.15
CA PRO A 203 17.02 25.25 11.32
C PRO A 203 18.40 24.67 11.66
N PRO A 204 19.49 25.20 11.11
CA PRO A 204 20.82 24.82 11.56
C PRO A 204 20.95 25.07 13.07
N SER A 205 21.31 24.05 13.81
CA SER A 205 21.63 24.16 15.24
C SER A 205 22.97 23.50 15.51
N GLU A 206 23.72 23.98 16.47
CA GLU A 206 25.03 23.43 16.82
C GLU A 206 24.89 21.94 17.18
N GLY A 207 25.59 21.07 16.46
CA GLY A 207 25.69 19.65 16.73
C GLY A 207 24.51 18.79 16.30
N GLN A 208 23.45 19.37 15.70
CA GLN A 208 22.31 18.61 15.18
C GLN A 208 22.26 18.69 13.65
N ARG A 209 22.17 17.53 12.99
CA ARG A 209 21.96 17.42 11.56
C ARG A 209 20.49 17.10 11.26
N PRO A 210 19.95 17.58 10.13
CA PRO A 210 18.64 17.14 9.67
C PRO A 210 18.59 15.62 9.49
N PHE A 211 17.50 14.99 9.88
CA PHE A 211 17.26 13.57 9.62
C PHE A 211 17.13 13.35 8.11
N ARG A 212 17.95 12.47 7.56
CA ARG A 212 17.94 12.02 6.18
C ARG A 212 17.57 10.55 6.15
N PHE A 213 16.77 10.14 5.17
CA PHE A 213 16.28 8.77 5.05
C PHE A 213 15.95 8.43 3.60
N THR A 214 16.06 7.15 3.27
CA THR A 214 15.70 6.62 1.95
C THR A 214 14.51 5.70 2.08
N LEU A 215 13.48 5.96 1.27
CA LEU A 215 12.26 5.16 1.20
C LEU A 215 12.30 4.21 0.01
N ILE A 216 11.85 2.98 0.22
CA ILE A 216 11.63 1.97 -0.80
C ILE A 216 10.13 1.68 -0.80
N ASN A 217 9.40 2.20 -1.80
CA ASN A 217 7.95 2.05 -1.94
C ASN A 217 7.65 0.83 -2.79
N ALA A 218 6.99 -0.17 -2.21
CA ALA A 218 6.73 -1.46 -2.83
C ALA A 218 5.24 -1.84 -2.80
N HIS A 219 4.80 -2.56 -3.82
CA HIS A 219 3.49 -3.21 -3.88
C HIS A 219 3.64 -4.56 -4.58
N THR A 220 3.60 -5.64 -3.81
CA THR A 220 3.75 -7.00 -4.34
C THR A 220 2.44 -7.54 -4.93
N ASP A 221 2.54 -8.54 -5.80
CA ASP A 221 1.36 -9.22 -6.32
C ASP A 221 0.89 -10.30 -5.33
N PRO A 222 -0.39 -10.29 -4.90
CA PRO A 222 -0.90 -11.28 -3.94
C PRO A 222 -0.80 -12.73 -4.42
N ASP A 223 -0.73 -12.96 -5.73
CA ASP A 223 -0.56 -14.29 -6.32
C ASP A 223 0.92 -14.74 -6.32
N GLU A 224 1.88 -13.82 -6.16
CA GLU A 224 3.33 -14.04 -6.27
C GLU A 224 4.07 -14.00 -4.91
N VAL A 225 3.35 -13.96 -3.78
CA VAL A 225 3.96 -13.86 -2.42
C VAL A 225 3.90 -15.17 -1.63
N SER A 226 3.55 -16.28 -2.26
CA SER A 226 3.39 -17.57 -1.58
C SER A 226 4.73 -18.12 -1.07
N ALA A 227 4.83 -18.39 0.23
CA ALA A 227 5.99 -19.04 0.83
C ALA A 227 6.30 -20.46 0.29
N ARG A 228 5.44 -21.02 -0.57
CA ARG A 228 5.68 -22.30 -1.26
C ARG A 228 6.64 -22.14 -2.43
N ASP A 229 6.73 -20.93 -2.97
CA ASP A 229 7.67 -20.59 -4.03
C ASP A 229 8.84 -19.82 -3.41
N ILE A 230 10.04 -20.35 -3.53
CA ILE A 230 11.26 -19.71 -3.02
C ILE A 230 11.58 -18.42 -3.82
N ALA A 231 11.18 -18.36 -5.08
CA ALA A 231 11.39 -17.21 -5.95
C ALA A 231 10.26 -16.16 -5.86
N ASN A 232 9.43 -16.22 -4.81
CA ASN A 232 8.33 -15.26 -4.61
C ASN A 232 8.83 -13.83 -4.39
N GLU A 233 7.95 -12.84 -4.61
CA GLU A 233 8.31 -11.43 -4.55
C GLU A 233 8.80 -10.95 -3.17
N ILE A 234 8.39 -11.58 -2.07
CA ILE A 234 8.88 -11.23 -0.72
C ILE A 234 10.37 -11.57 -0.58
N ASN A 235 10.79 -12.73 -1.13
CA ASN A 235 12.19 -13.13 -1.14
C ASN A 235 13.02 -12.38 -2.20
N VAL A 236 12.40 -11.67 -3.14
CA VAL A 236 13.09 -10.73 -4.03
C VAL A 236 13.25 -9.37 -3.36
N LEU A 237 12.29 -8.97 -2.51
CA LEU A 237 12.34 -7.70 -1.79
C LEU A 237 13.46 -7.63 -0.75
N ASP A 238 13.89 -8.74 -0.14
CA ASP A 238 15.05 -8.74 0.74
C ASP A 238 16.34 -8.41 -0.04
N ASP A 239 16.52 -9.02 -1.22
CA ASP A 239 17.59 -8.71 -2.16
C ASP A 239 17.58 -7.22 -2.55
N VAL A 240 16.39 -6.68 -2.87
CA VAL A 240 16.21 -5.26 -3.22
C VAL A 240 16.61 -4.38 -2.05
N TYR A 241 16.08 -4.63 -0.85
CA TYR A 241 16.40 -3.86 0.35
C TYR A 241 17.91 -3.83 0.62
N MET A 242 18.55 -4.98 0.59
CA MET A 242 19.98 -5.10 0.85
C MET A 242 20.83 -4.41 -0.23
N ARG A 243 20.43 -4.47 -1.49
CA ARG A 243 21.15 -3.80 -2.60
C ARG A 243 20.98 -2.29 -2.55
N VAL A 244 19.77 -1.79 -2.28
CA VAL A 244 19.53 -0.35 -2.09
C VAL A 244 20.37 0.15 -0.92
N LYS A 245 20.33 -0.54 0.23
CA LYS A 245 21.14 -0.21 1.40
C LYS A 245 22.64 -0.16 1.06
N GLN A 246 23.16 -1.15 0.37
CA GLN A 246 24.56 -1.20 -0.02
C GLN A 246 24.94 -0.07 -0.99
N TRP A 247 24.09 0.19 -1.99
CA TRP A 247 24.35 1.22 -3.00
C TRP A 247 24.32 2.62 -2.39
N GLU A 248 23.23 2.97 -1.73
CA GLU A 248 23.01 4.30 -1.17
C GLU A 248 24.01 4.62 -0.05
N SER A 249 24.32 3.66 0.84
CA SER A 249 25.34 3.89 1.88
C SER A 249 26.73 4.20 1.33
N ASN A 250 27.10 3.60 0.20
CA ASN A 250 28.38 3.89 -0.47
C ASN A 250 28.39 5.27 -1.13
N VAL A 251 27.24 5.77 -1.60
CA VAL A 251 27.14 7.04 -2.31
C VAL A 251 26.94 8.22 -1.36
N SER A 252 26.08 8.06 -0.36
CA SER A 252 25.62 9.15 0.50
C SER A 252 26.10 9.04 1.96
N GLY A 253 26.57 7.89 2.39
CA GLY A 253 26.85 7.60 3.80
C GLY A 253 25.59 7.47 4.65
N GLU A 254 24.42 7.37 4.01
CA GLU A 254 23.11 7.17 4.65
C GLU A 254 23.01 5.77 5.25
N ASP A 255 22.27 5.63 6.36
CA ASP A 255 22.03 4.34 6.99
C ASP A 255 20.55 4.12 7.39
N ASP A 256 19.67 5.09 7.13
CA ASP A 256 18.25 5.04 7.38
C ASP A 256 17.44 4.63 6.15
N TYR A 257 17.21 3.32 6.03
CA TYR A 257 16.45 2.71 4.93
C TYR A 257 15.13 2.20 5.45
N ILE A 258 14.03 2.64 4.84
CA ILE A 258 12.67 2.28 5.23
C ILE A 258 11.98 1.66 4.01
N LEU A 259 11.69 0.35 4.08
CA LEU A 259 10.84 -0.33 3.12
C LEU A 259 9.39 -0.19 3.57
N LEU A 260 8.54 0.35 2.71
CA LEU A 260 7.14 0.57 3.03
C LEU A 260 6.23 0.28 1.83
N GLY A 261 4.99 -0.07 2.10
CA GLY A 261 4.02 -0.38 1.05
C GLY A 261 3.08 -1.51 1.41
N ASP A 262 2.33 -1.94 0.40
CA ASP A 262 1.45 -3.10 0.44
C ASP A 262 2.24 -4.34 0.00
N LEU A 263 2.60 -5.18 0.97
CA LEU A 263 3.37 -6.40 0.73
C LEU A 263 2.48 -7.65 0.57
N ASN A 264 1.16 -7.50 0.65
CA ASN A 264 0.18 -8.58 0.49
C ASN A 264 0.44 -9.83 1.38
N VAL A 265 1.22 -9.69 2.45
CA VAL A 265 1.51 -10.73 3.44
C VAL A 265 1.41 -10.17 4.84
N ASP A 266 1.11 -11.02 5.83
CA ASP A 266 1.21 -10.66 7.23
C ASP A 266 2.66 -10.77 7.77
N ILE A 267 2.88 -10.27 8.97
CA ILE A 267 4.21 -10.23 9.60
C ILE A 267 4.88 -11.62 9.75
N ASN A 268 4.08 -12.71 9.84
CA ASN A 268 4.63 -14.07 9.98
C ASN A 268 5.08 -14.64 8.62
N ASN A 269 4.69 -13.99 7.53
CA ASN A 269 4.97 -14.41 6.17
C ASN A 269 5.97 -13.46 5.45
N LEU A 270 6.72 -12.64 6.19
CA LEU A 270 7.79 -11.79 5.65
C LEU A 270 9.04 -12.57 5.18
N GLN A 271 9.10 -13.88 5.42
CA GLN A 271 10.10 -14.83 4.88
C GLN A 271 11.54 -14.32 5.04
N GLU A 272 12.30 -14.15 3.94
CA GLU A 272 13.70 -13.71 3.97
C GLU A 272 13.85 -12.26 4.47
N LEU A 273 12.87 -11.38 4.25
CA LEU A 273 12.85 -10.05 4.87
C LEU A 273 12.92 -10.13 6.41
N ALA A 274 12.23 -11.11 7.03
CA ALA A 274 12.26 -11.31 8.48
C ALA A 274 13.62 -11.84 8.98
N MET A 275 14.48 -12.34 8.08
CA MET A 275 15.82 -12.82 8.42
C MET A 275 16.87 -11.70 8.43
N ILE A 276 16.56 -10.54 7.88
CA ILE A 276 17.44 -9.37 7.92
C ILE A 276 17.57 -8.90 9.37
N PRO A 277 18.79 -8.85 9.94
CA PRO A 277 19.00 -8.46 11.32
C PRO A 277 18.40 -7.06 11.61
N ASN A 278 17.66 -6.95 12.71
CA ASN A 278 17.04 -5.73 13.22
C ASN A 278 15.95 -5.11 12.34
N LEU A 279 15.62 -5.71 11.21
CA LEU A 279 14.51 -5.25 10.37
C LEU A 279 13.18 -5.67 11.00
N HIS A 280 12.32 -4.70 11.30
CA HIS A 280 11.03 -4.95 11.95
C HIS A 280 9.91 -4.14 11.30
N SER A 281 8.72 -4.75 11.20
CA SER A 281 7.51 -4.04 10.83
C SER A 281 6.96 -3.25 12.01
N VAL A 282 6.70 -1.95 11.80
CA VAL A 282 6.10 -1.10 12.84
C VAL A 282 4.61 -1.37 13.03
N ALA A 283 3.89 -1.83 11.99
CA ALA A 283 2.47 -2.16 12.08
C ALA A 283 2.22 -3.39 12.99
N GLY A 284 3.20 -4.26 13.14
CA GLY A 284 3.04 -5.52 13.87
C GLY A 284 1.92 -6.38 13.26
N ASN A 285 1.00 -6.85 14.12
CA ASN A 285 -0.17 -7.64 13.70
C ASN A 285 -1.45 -6.80 13.57
N ALA A 286 -1.36 -5.47 13.58
CA ALA A 286 -2.55 -4.63 13.43
C ALA A 286 -3.16 -4.83 12.03
N PRO A 287 -4.47 -5.06 11.90
CA PRO A 287 -5.10 -5.13 10.59
C PRO A 287 -4.92 -3.81 9.83
N THR A 288 -4.52 -3.91 8.56
CA THR A 288 -4.31 -2.74 7.69
C THR A 288 -5.31 -2.68 6.54
N ASN A 289 -6.09 -3.74 6.31
CA ASN A 289 -7.17 -3.70 5.34
C ASN A 289 -8.47 -3.16 5.98
N THR A 290 -9.29 -2.48 5.18
CA THR A 290 -10.57 -1.86 5.59
C THR A 290 -11.56 -2.88 6.21
N ARG A 291 -11.44 -4.16 5.88
CA ARG A 291 -12.24 -5.23 6.47
C ARG A 291 -11.73 -5.68 7.84
N LYS A 292 -10.59 -5.18 8.28
CA LYS A 292 -9.92 -5.52 9.55
C LYS A 292 -9.66 -7.03 9.72
N SER A 293 -9.35 -7.70 8.62
CA SER A 293 -9.15 -9.15 8.58
C SER A 293 -7.71 -9.58 8.29
N ALA A 294 -6.86 -8.65 7.82
CA ALA A 294 -5.49 -8.94 7.41
C ALA A 294 -4.57 -7.73 7.58
N THR A 295 -3.29 -8.01 7.74
CA THR A 295 -2.20 -7.05 7.74
C THR A 295 -1.43 -7.23 6.43
N TYR A 296 -1.50 -6.27 5.52
CA TYR A 296 -0.83 -6.31 4.22
C TYR A 296 0.16 -5.16 4.06
N ASP A 297 -0.12 -4.04 4.71
CA ASP A 297 0.67 -2.82 4.60
C ASP A 297 1.69 -2.76 5.72
N HIS A 298 2.95 -2.49 5.37
CA HIS A 298 4.06 -2.47 6.29
C HIS A 298 4.89 -1.20 6.17
N ILE A 299 5.54 -0.83 7.28
CA ILE A 299 6.71 0.03 7.33
C ILE A 299 7.78 -0.79 8.04
N LEU A 300 8.79 -1.20 7.29
CA LEU A 300 9.91 -2.02 7.76
C LEU A 300 11.14 -1.14 7.90
N LEU A 301 11.75 -1.15 9.07
CA LEU A 301 12.96 -0.39 9.36
C LEU A 301 13.93 -1.18 10.26
N ASP A 302 15.21 -0.91 10.13
CA ASP A 302 16.25 -1.40 11.03
C ASP A 302 16.23 -0.57 12.31
N ARG A 303 15.72 -1.13 13.40
CA ARG A 303 15.53 -0.42 14.69
C ARG A 303 16.82 0.07 15.34
N ILE A 304 17.96 -0.45 14.93
CA ILE A 304 19.26 0.02 15.42
C ILE A 304 19.76 1.15 14.50
N ALA A 305 19.58 1.01 13.20
CA ALA A 305 19.95 2.01 12.24
C ALA A 305 19.06 3.25 12.35
N SER A 306 17.75 3.09 12.29
CA SER A 306 16.78 4.18 12.35
C SER A 306 16.48 4.57 13.81
N ALA A 307 17.48 5.12 14.50
CA ALA A 307 17.37 5.57 15.88
C ALA A 307 16.42 6.78 16.02
N GLU A 308 16.07 7.45 14.94
CA GLU A 308 15.12 8.54 14.80
C GLU A 308 13.67 8.09 15.00
N PHE A 309 13.38 6.79 14.79
CA PHE A 309 12.05 6.24 15.06
C PHE A 309 11.68 6.39 16.54
N THR A 310 10.62 7.15 16.82
CA THR A 310 10.23 7.49 18.20
C THR A 310 9.51 6.35 18.95
N GLY A 311 9.21 5.25 18.26
CA GLY A 311 8.37 4.17 18.79
C GLY A 311 6.87 4.45 18.69
N VAL A 312 6.48 5.60 18.11
CA VAL A 312 5.08 5.97 17.90
C VAL A 312 4.67 5.63 16.47
N GLN A 313 3.65 4.80 16.32
CA GLN A 313 3.11 4.35 15.04
C GLN A 313 1.62 4.08 15.15
N GLY A 314 0.96 3.87 14.03
CA GLY A 314 -0.44 3.51 14.01
C GLY A 314 -0.98 3.17 12.63
N VAL A 315 -2.24 2.78 12.64
CA VAL A 315 -3.08 2.59 11.45
C VAL A 315 -4.26 3.54 11.56
N ILE A 316 -4.61 4.23 10.48
CA ILE A 316 -5.82 5.08 10.45
C ILE A 316 -7.04 4.16 10.31
N ASP A 317 -7.82 4.06 11.38
CA ASP A 317 -9.04 3.27 11.39
C ASP A 317 -10.24 4.10 10.90
N TRP A 318 -10.83 3.70 9.79
CA TRP A 318 -11.93 4.41 9.14
C TRP A 318 -13.13 4.70 10.06
N GLU A 319 -13.51 3.73 10.88
CA GLU A 319 -14.66 3.88 11.79
C GLU A 319 -14.29 4.73 13.00
N LYS A 320 -13.16 4.39 13.65
CA LYS A 320 -12.73 5.03 14.89
C LYS A 320 -12.27 6.48 14.67
N ASP A 321 -11.47 6.72 13.62
CA ASP A 321 -10.80 7.99 13.41
C ASP A 321 -11.59 8.94 12.50
N LEU A 322 -12.47 8.39 11.62
CA LEU A 322 -13.22 9.16 10.65
C LEU A 322 -14.74 9.02 10.77
N GLY A 323 -15.23 8.11 11.59
CA GLY A 323 -16.68 7.85 11.73
C GLY A 323 -17.33 7.24 10.48
N LEU A 324 -16.55 6.64 9.58
CA LEU A 324 -17.05 6.03 8.35
C LEU A 324 -17.49 4.61 8.61
N THR A 325 -18.62 4.22 8.05
CA THR A 325 -18.96 2.79 7.97
C THR A 325 -18.00 2.06 7.05
N GLN A 326 -17.85 0.73 7.22
CA GLN A 326 -17.01 -0.09 6.34
C GLN A 326 -17.37 0.10 4.84
N ARG A 327 -18.66 0.21 4.51
CA ARG A 327 -19.11 0.46 3.14
C ARG A 327 -18.60 1.81 2.60
N GLN A 328 -18.67 2.85 3.39
CA GLN A 328 -18.17 4.18 3.03
C GLN A 328 -16.64 4.20 2.92
N ALA A 329 -15.95 3.52 3.84
CA ALA A 329 -14.50 3.39 3.81
C ALA A 329 -14.00 2.70 2.53
N LEU A 330 -14.71 1.67 2.05
CA LEU A 330 -14.40 0.96 0.79
C LEU A 330 -14.56 1.85 -0.47
N LEU A 331 -15.22 3.00 -0.39
CA LEU A 331 -15.23 3.97 -1.49
C LEU A 331 -13.90 4.71 -1.59
N ILE A 332 -13.17 4.80 -0.49
CA ILE A 332 -11.87 5.45 -0.39
C ILE A 332 -10.78 4.44 -0.73
N SER A 333 -10.64 3.39 0.08
CA SER A 333 -9.74 2.26 -0.18
C SER A 333 -10.16 1.02 0.60
N ASP A 334 -9.74 -0.15 0.12
CA ASP A 334 -9.79 -1.41 0.87
C ASP A 334 -8.57 -1.59 1.80
N HIS A 335 -7.63 -0.62 1.79
CA HIS A 335 -6.50 -0.51 2.70
C HIS A 335 -6.62 0.69 3.64
N MET A 336 -6.01 0.59 4.80
CA MET A 336 -5.91 1.65 5.80
C MET A 336 -4.46 2.17 5.87
N PRO A 337 -4.23 3.49 5.92
CA PRO A 337 -2.88 4.03 6.01
C PRO A 337 -2.15 3.54 7.26
N VAL A 338 -0.91 3.09 7.08
CA VAL A 338 0.04 2.79 8.17
C VAL A 338 1.03 3.92 8.27
N TRP A 339 1.37 4.34 9.50
CA TRP A 339 2.29 5.46 9.70
C TRP A 339 3.23 5.23 10.87
N ALA A 340 4.38 5.91 10.83
CA ALA A 340 5.39 5.95 11.88
C ALA A 340 5.88 7.39 12.10
N GLU A 341 6.29 7.69 13.34
CA GLU A 341 6.79 9.00 13.76
C GLU A 341 8.30 8.95 13.96
N PHE A 342 9.00 9.97 13.44
CA PHE A 342 10.45 10.09 13.52
C PHE A 342 10.87 11.44 14.07
N SER A 343 12.05 11.50 14.70
CA SER A 343 12.74 12.76 15.01
C SER A 343 13.08 13.51 13.72
N ILE A 344 13.10 14.84 13.77
CA ILE A 344 13.58 15.65 12.62
C ILE A 344 15.10 15.79 12.59
N TYR A 345 15.80 15.33 13.61
CA TYR A 345 17.24 15.38 13.71
C TYR A 345 17.83 13.98 13.74
N GLU A 346 18.99 13.84 13.09
CA GLU A 346 19.84 12.66 13.22
C GLU A 346 20.18 12.41 14.68
N SER A 347 20.05 11.18 15.10
CA SER A 347 20.51 10.74 16.41
C SER A 347 22.03 10.72 16.43
N SER A 348 22.61 11.40 17.41
CA SER A 348 24.05 11.33 17.62
C SER A 348 24.42 9.91 18.00
N ARG A 349 24.82 9.08 17.04
CA ARG A 349 25.46 7.82 17.37
C ARG A 349 26.81 8.11 17.99
N VAL A 350 26.93 7.92 19.30
CA VAL A 350 28.24 7.72 19.91
C VAL A 350 28.69 6.35 19.42
N GLY A 351 29.32 6.32 18.25
CA GLY A 351 30.03 5.13 17.79
C GLY A 351 30.97 4.67 18.88
N PRO A 352 31.23 3.36 19.04
CA PRO A 352 32.24 2.92 20.00
C PRO A 352 33.53 3.66 19.66
N VAL A 353 33.98 4.49 20.62
CA VAL A 353 35.28 5.18 20.51
C VAL A 353 36.31 4.07 20.32
N ALA A 354 36.87 3.95 19.12
CA ALA A 354 37.93 3.01 18.85
C ALA A 354 39.08 3.38 19.81
N SER A 355 39.18 2.62 20.89
CA SER A 355 40.32 2.77 21.81
C SER A 355 41.58 2.49 21.00
N ARG A 356 42.46 3.49 20.94
CA ARG A 356 43.74 3.39 20.28
C ARG A 356 44.45 2.14 20.81
N PRO A 357 44.88 1.18 19.96
CA PRO A 357 45.59 0.02 20.46
C PRO A 357 46.86 0.48 21.21
N THR A 358 46.95 0.10 22.47
CA THR A 358 48.17 0.36 23.26
C THR A 358 49.26 -0.52 22.68
N ILE A 359 50.16 0.09 21.93
CA ILE A 359 51.37 -0.61 21.47
C ILE A 359 52.27 -0.75 22.70
N PHE A 360 52.30 -1.93 23.28
CA PHE A 360 53.36 -2.27 24.24
C PHE A 360 54.68 -2.30 23.49
N ARG A 361 55.63 -1.45 23.94
CA ARG A 361 57.05 -1.52 23.58
C ARG A 361 57.76 -2.50 24.47
#